data_c120bfb2848ad8be4dde3aebb0783272
#
_entry.id   c120bfb2848ad8be4dde3aebb0783272
#
_cell.length_a   1.000
_cell.length_b   1.000
_cell.length_c   1.000
_cell.angle_alpha   90.00
_cell.angle_beta   90.00
_cell.angle_gamma   90.00
#
_symmetry.space_group_name_H-M   'P 1'
#
loop_
_entity.id
_entity.type
_entity.pdbx_description
1 polymer ?
#
loop_
_entity_poly.entity_id
_entity_poly.type
_entity_poly.pdbx_seq_one_letter_code
_entity_poly.pdbx_strand_id
1 'polypeptide(L)'
;MYEERSTYSARDFLIRFLKTLPYKVKRIQTDNDTEFTKQLLVNDPKDLTLFEEELKTRGIEYQRIRVATPRHNGKVERQNRIDGERFYDKLRMFSLEDGRKQLAVYQRKSNGYWKTCLGMKSPNQMLAEYNCENK
;
A
#
# COMPACT_ATOMS: atom_id res chain seq x y z
N MET A 1 1.04 -9.91 3.98
CA MET A 1 1.50 -11.00 3.09
C MET A 1 0.32 -11.95 2.91
N TYR A 2 -0.01 -12.32 1.68
CA TYR A 2 -1.14 -13.16 1.28
C TYR A 2 -0.63 -14.28 0.40
N GLU A 3 -1.36 -15.38 0.35
CA GLU A 3 -1.00 -16.56 -0.45
C GLU A 3 -1.30 -16.35 -1.93
N GLU A 4 -2.32 -15.54 -2.25
CA GLU A 4 -2.74 -15.27 -3.61
C GLU A 4 -2.97 -13.77 -3.87
N ARG A 5 -2.88 -13.39 -5.14
CA ARG A 5 -3.26 -12.07 -5.64
C ARG A 5 -4.72 -12.13 -6.11
N SER A 6 -5.62 -11.57 -5.32
CA SER A 6 -7.04 -11.53 -5.63
C SER A 6 -7.66 -10.22 -5.13
N THR A 7 -8.81 -9.85 -5.69
CA THR A 7 -9.57 -8.68 -5.21
C THR A 7 -10.03 -8.85 -3.75
N TYR A 8 -10.21 -10.11 -3.30
CA TYR A 8 -10.51 -10.41 -1.91
C TYR A 8 -9.32 -10.09 -1.00
N SER A 9 -8.12 -10.54 -1.36
CA SER A 9 -6.89 -10.22 -0.63
C SER A 9 -6.59 -8.73 -0.61
N ALA A 10 -6.84 -8.03 -1.71
CA ALA A 10 -6.68 -6.58 -1.82
C ALA A 10 -7.66 -5.84 -0.89
N ARG A 11 -8.94 -6.27 -0.83
CA ARG A 11 -9.93 -5.72 0.09
C ARG A 11 -9.54 -5.94 1.56
N ASP A 12 -9.17 -7.17 1.94
CA ASP A 12 -8.76 -7.48 3.32
C ASP A 12 -7.53 -6.66 3.73
N PHE A 13 -6.55 -6.55 2.83
CA PHE A 13 -5.40 -5.67 3.05
C PHE A 13 -5.82 -4.21 3.27
N LEU A 14 -6.71 -3.68 2.44
CA LEU A 14 -7.22 -2.31 2.57
C LEU A 14 -7.86 -2.08 3.94
N ILE A 15 -8.75 -2.98 4.36
CA ILE A 15 -9.44 -2.88 5.66
C ILE A 15 -8.45 -2.86 6.82
N ARG A 16 -7.47 -3.77 6.81
CA ARG A 16 -6.43 -3.85 7.84
C ARG A 16 -5.53 -2.63 7.83
N PHE A 17 -5.11 -2.20 6.65
CA PHE A 17 -4.26 -1.04 6.48
C PHE A 17 -4.91 0.23 7.03
N LEU A 18 -6.16 0.51 6.65
CA LEU A 18 -6.89 1.68 7.13
C LEU A 18 -7.06 1.70 8.66
N LYS A 19 -7.16 0.53 9.31
CA LYS A 19 -7.22 0.43 10.78
C LYS A 19 -5.90 0.79 11.47
N THR A 20 -4.77 0.68 10.77
CA THR A 20 -3.45 0.99 11.35
C THR A 20 -3.05 2.45 11.20
N LEU A 21 -3.76 3.20 10.36
CA LEU A 21 -3.44 4.60 10.10
C LEU A 21 -4.03 5.51 11.18
N PRO A 22 -3.25 6.43 11.75
CA PRO A 22 -3.73 7.39 12.76
C PRO A 22 -4.45 8.60 12.15
N TYR A 23 -4.68 8.61 10.85
CA TYR A 23 -5.33 9.69 10.12
C TYR A 23 -6.32 9.16 9.09
N LYS A 24 -7.27 10.02 8.68
CA LYS A 24 -8.27 9.68 7.66
C LYS A 24 -7.67 9.76 6.26
N VAL A 25 -7.74 8.67 5.52
CA VAL A 25 -7.35 8.62 4.12
C VAL A 25 -8.44 9.26 3.26
N LYS A 26 -8.06 10.23 2.43
CA LYS A 26 -8.99 10.90 1.49
C LYS A 26 -8.99 10.26 0.11
N ARG A 27 -7.83 9.78 -0.33
CA ARG A 27 -7.64 9.23 -1.68
C ARG A 27 -6.68 8.05 -1.65
N ILE A 28 -6.98 7.02 -2.44
CA ILE A 28 -6.08 5.90 -2.70
C ILE A 28 -5.82 5.82 -4.21
N GLN A 29 -4.55 5.63 -4.55
CA GLN A 29 -4.11 5.43 -5.93
C GLN A 29 -3.50 4.05 -6.08
N THR A 30 -3.91 3.32 -7.13
CA THR A 30 -3.30 2.05 -7.52
C THR A 30 -2.93 2.07 -9.00
N ASP A 31 -2.19 1.05 -9.43
CA ASP A 31 -2.07 0.69 -10.84
C ASP A 31 -3.37 0.04 -11.35
N ASN A 32 -3.35 -0.43 -12.60
CA ASN A 32 -4.53 -1.03 -13.24
C ASN A 32 -4.54 -2.56 -13.11
N ASP A 33 -3.90 -3.12 -12.09
CA ASP A 33 -3.91 -4.55 -11.87
C ASP A 33 -5.33 -5.06 -11.57
N THR A 34 -5.65 -6.26 -12.03
CA THR A 34 -7.00 -6.84 -11.97
C THR A 34 -7.49 -7.11 -10.54
N GLU A 35 -6.59 -7.17 -9.58
CA GLU A 35 -6.95 -7.26 -8.16
C GLU A 35 -7.59 -5.96 -7.62
N PHE A 36 -7.29 -4.81 -8.26
CA PHE A 36 -7.82 -3.50 -7.86
C PHE A 36 -8.98 -3.04 -8.76
N THR A 37 -8.94 -3.35 -10.05
CA THR A 37 -9.97 -2.88 -11.01
C THR A 37 -10.14 -3.83 -12.17
N LYS A 38 -11.39 -3.98 -12.65
CA LYS A 38 -11.72 -4.74 -13.85
C LYS A 38 -11.94 -3.87 -15.09
N GLN A 39 -11.83 -2.56 -14.99
CA GLN A 39 -12.23 -1.64 -16.08
C GLN A 39 -11.45 -1.81 -17.40
N LEU A 40 -10.27 -2.43 -17.38
CA LEU A 40 -9.57 -2.78 -18.61
C LEU A 40 -10.11 -4.06 -19.27
N LEU A 41 -10.87 -4.87 -18.53
CA LEU A 41 -11.40 -6.15 -18.98
C LEU A 41 -12.90 -6.09 -19.32
N VAL A 42 -13.65 -5.22 -18.66
CA VAL A 42 -15.10 -5.11 -18.78
C VAL A 42 -15.49 -3.65 -18.92
N ASN A 43 -16.19 -3.31 -20.00
CA ASN A 43 -16.67 -1.95 -20.27
C ASN A 43 -17.92 -1.58 -19.46
N ASP A 44 -18.34 -2.36 -18.47
CA ASP A 44 -19.52 -2.06 -17.66
C ASP A 44 -19.08 -1.33 -16.35
N PRO A 45 -19.48 -0.05 -16.17
CA PRO A 45 -19.16 0.71 -14.98
C PRO A 45 -19.85 0.19 -13.70
N LYS A 46 -20.74 -0.80 -13.82
CA LYS A 46 -21.42 -1.41 -12.68
C LYS A 46 -20.64 -2.58 -12.06
N ASP A 47 -19.67 -3.15 -12.78
CA ASP A 47 -18.91 -4.32 -12.32
C ASP A 47 -17.66 -3.88 -11.52
N LEU A 48 -17.92 -3.37 -10.31
CA LEU A 48 -16.87 -2.98 -9.37
C LEU A 48 -16.18 -4.21 -8.77
N THR A 49 -14.87 -4.10 -8.50
CA THR A 49 -14.17 -5.08 -7.69
C THR A 49 -14.55 -4.92 -6.22
N LEU A 50 -14.33 -5.96 -5.40
CA LEU A 50 -14.53 -5.86 -3.94
C LEU A 50 -13.68 -4.76 -3.30
N PHE A 51 -12.53 -4.46 -3.88
CA PHE A 51 -11.66 -3.36 -3.48
C PHE A 51 -12.31 -2.00 -3.75
N GLU A 52 -12.86 -1.79 -4.96
CA GLU A 52 -13.55 -0.56 -5.34
C GLU A 52 -14.83 -0.33 -4.52
N GLU A 53 -15.61 -1.41 -4.28
CA GLU A 53 -16.79 -1.35 -3.42
C GLU A 53 -16.45 -0.89 -1.99
N GLU A 54 -15.38 -1.42 -1.41
CA GLU A 54 -14.94 -1.05 -0.07
C GLU A 54 -14.53 0.42 0.00
N LEU A 55 -13.82 0.93 -1.02
CA LEU A 55 -13.45 2.35 -1.11
C LEU A 55 -14.68 3.25 -1.19
N LYS A 56 -15.65 2.87 -2.03
CA LYS A 56 -16.93 3.60 -2.19
C LYS A 56 -17.71 3.64 -0.89
N THR A 57 -17.82 2.50 -0.19
CA THR A 57 -18.52 2.41 1.10
C THR A 57 -17.90 3.32 2.16
N ARG A 58 -16.57 3.52 2.11
CA ARG A 58 -15.84 4.38 3.06
C ARG A 58 -15.75 5.84 2.62
N GLY A 59 -16.26 6.19 1.45
CA GLY A 59 -16.15 7.54 0.90
C GLY A 59 -14.71 7.95 0.59
N ILE A 60 -13.85 6.98 0.23
CA ILE A 60 -12.46 7.22 -0.16
C ILE A 60 -12.41 7.37 -1.68
N GLU A 61 -11.83 8.47 -2.14
CA GLU A 61 -11.64 8.71 -3.58
C GLU A 61 -10.66 7.68 -4.15
N TYR A 62 -11.06 7.04 -5.25
CA TYR A 62 -10.22 6.09 -5.96
C TYR A 62 -9.62 6.71 -7.22
N GLN A 63 -8.30 6.66 -7.32
CA GLN A 63 -7.58 7.14 -8.49
C GLN A 63 -6.75 6.01 -9.10
N ARG A 64 -6.92 5.78 -10.39
CA ARG A 64 -6.09 4.85 -11.15
C ARG A 64 -4.98 5.58 -11.88
N ILE A 65 -3.83 4.95 -11.96
CA ILE A 65 -2.73 5.46 -12.77
C ILE A 65 -3.14 5.34 -14.24
N ARG A 66 -2.93 6.40 -15.02
CA ARG A 66 -3.14 6.37 -16.46
C ARG A 66 -2.19 5.37 -17.10
N VAL A 67 -2.71 4.58 -18.04
CA VAL A 67 -1.88 3.67 -18.85
C VAL A 67 -0.73 4.45 -19.49
N ALA A 68 0.46 3.87 -19.55
CA ALA A 68 1.67 4.47 -20.09
C ALA A 68 2.16 5.77 -19.40
N THR A 69 1.87 5.96 -18.10
CA THR A 69 2.37 7.09 -17.33
C THR A 69 3.27 6.63 -16.15
N PRO A 70 4.52 6.18 -16.42
CA PRO A 70 5.42 5.61 -15.40
C PRO A 70 5.70 6.55 -14.23
N ARG A 71 5.69 7.87 -14.47
CA ARG A 71 6.01 8.88 -13.44
C ARG A 71 5.05 8.86 -12.24
N HIS A 72 3.81 8.41 -12.43
CA HIS A 72 2.80 8.40 -11.36
C HIS A 72 3.07 7.31 -10.31
N ASN A 73 3.81 6.25 -10.68
CA ASN A 73 4.11 5.14 -9.77
C ASN A 73 5.57 5.12 -9.26
N GLY A 74 6.41 6.02 -9.72
CA GLY A 74 7.86 6.00 -9.46
C GLY A 74 8.25 5.96 -7.98
N LYS A 75 7.44 6.54 -7.08
CA LYS A 75 7.68 6.47 -5.63
C LYS A 75 7.43 5.06 -5.08
N VAL A 76 6.36 4.43 -5.53
CA VAL A 76 5.99 3.06 -5.13
C VAL A 76 6.99 2.07 -5.71
N GLU A 77 7.32 2.19 -6.99
CA GLU A 77 8.32 1.34 -7.67
C GLU A 77 9.69 1.43 -6.99
N ARG A 78 10.13 2.65 -6.64
CA ARG A 78 11.38 2.84 -5.89
C ARG A 78 11.32 2.19 -4.51
N GLN A 79 10.19 2.31 -3.80
CA GLN A 79 10.05 1.67 -2.49
C GLN A 79 10.03 0.15 -2.63
N ASN A 80 9.30 -0.39 -3.62
CA ASN A 80 9.25 -1.82 -3.90
C ASN A 80 10.65 -2.39 -4.21
N ARG A 81 11.46 -1.67 -4.99
CA ARG A 81 12.84 -2.06 -5.25
C ARG A 81 13.67 -2.09 -3.97
N ILE A 82 13.58 -1.07 -3.13
CA ILE A 82 14.30 -1.02 -1.86
C ILE A 82 13.88 -2.17 -0.93
N ASP A 83 12.58 -2.46 -0.87
CA ASP A 83 12.05 -3.55 -0.07
C ASP A 83 12.43 -4.92 -0.63
N GLY A 84 12.51 -5.07 -1.97
CA GLY A 84 13.09 -6.23 -2.65
C GLY A 84 14.52 -6.48 -2.17
N GLU A 85 15.42 -5.56 -2.45
CA GLU A 85 16.85 -5.67 -2.14
C GLU A 85 17.15 -5.87 -0.64
N ARG A 86 16.36 -5.21 0.24
CA ARG A 86 16.63 -5.21 1.68
C ARG A 86 15.93 -6.33 2.44
N PHE A 87 14.82 -6.81 1.93
CA PHE A 87 14.00 -7.77 2.64
C PHE A 87 13.58 -8.97 1.78
N TYR A 88 12.84 -8.79 0.68
CA TYR A 88 12.22 -9.90 -0.04
C TYR A 88 13.23 -10.84 -0.70
N ASP A 89 14.31 -10.33 -1.28
CA ASP A 89 15.36 -11.15 -1.94
C ASP A 89 16.15 -11.99 -0.92
N LYS A 90 16.12 -11.60 0.34
CA LYS A 90 16.82 -12.30 1.44
C LYS A 90 15.86 -13.09 2.33
N LEU A 91 14.56 -12.99 2.08
CA LEU A 91 13.55 -13.62 2.91
C LEU A 91 13.65 -15.13 2.81
N ARG A 92 13.86 -15.78 3.94
CA ARG A 92 13.74 -17.23 4.10
C ARG A 92 12.65 -17.47 5.13
N MET A 93 11.54 -18.05 4.72
CA MET A 93 10.40 -18.30 5.58
C MET A 93 10.03 -19.79 5.54
N PHE A 94 9.65 -20.32 6.69
CA PHE A 94 9.15 -21.69 6.83
C PHE A 94 7.63 -21.77 6.74
N SER A 95 6.96 -20.65 6.98
CA SER A 95 5.51 -20.51 6.90
C SER A 95 5.13 -19.06 6.59
N LEU A 96 3.88 -18.84 6.15
CA LEU A 96 3.34 -17.52 5.94
C LEU A 96 3.33 -16.67 7.23
N GLU A 97 3.10 -17.32 8.37
CA GLU A 97 3.14 -16.65 9.67
C GLU A 97 4.55 -16.19 10.03
N ASP A 98 5.55 -17.01 9.80
CA ASP A 98 6.97 -16.65 9.98
C ASP A 98 7.34 -15.47 9.08
N GLY A 99 6.94 -15.51 7.80
CA GLY A 99 7.13 -14.40 6.87
C GLY A 99 6.48 -13.09 7.35
N ARG A 100 5.28 -13.17 7.94
CA ARG A 100 4.59 -12.00 8.52
C ARG A 100 5.33 -11.43 9.72
N LYS A 101 5.88 -12.27 10.60
CA LYS A 101 6.71 -11.85 11.74
C LYS A 101 7.98 -11.14 11.28
N GLN A 102 8.68 -11.72 10.31
CA GLN A 102 9.88 -11.12 9.73
C GLN A 102 9.59 -9.78 9.05
N LEU A 103 8.48 -9.69 8.30
CA LEU A 103 8.02 -8.45 7.67
C LEU A 103 7.70 -7.37 8.70
N ALA A 104 7.05 -7.70 9.81
CA ALA A 104 6.74 -6.74 10.87
C ALA A 104 8.00 -6.15 11.51
N VAL A 105 9.03 -6.97 11.71
CA VAL A 105 10.34 -6.52 12.21
C VAL A 105 11.01 -5.59 11.19
N TYR A 106 10.99 -5.96 9.91
CA TYR A 106 11.54 -5.15 8.84
C TYR A 106 10.85 -3.79 8.74
N GLN A 107 9.50 -3.77 8.73
CA GLN A 107 8.71 -2.54 8.67
C GLN A 107 9.01 -1.60 9.84
N ARG A 108 9.12 -2.12 11.06
CA ARG A 108 9.49 -1.33 12.25
C ARG A 108 10.84 -0.66 12.08
N LYS A 109 11.84 -1.41 11.60
CA LYS A 109 13.18 -0.88 11.33
C LYS A 109 13.13 0.16 10.20
N SER A 110 12.48 -0.15 9.07
CA SER A 110 12.37 0.74 7.91
C SER A 110 11.69 2.06 8.24
N ASN A 111 10.68 2.05 9.12
CA ASN A 111 9.99 3.25 9.58
C ASN A 111 10.79 4.07 10.60
N GLY A 112 11.81 3.49 11.21
CA GLY A 112 12.75 4.18 12.11
C GLY A 112 13.93 4.83 11.42
N TYR A 113 14.27 4.42 10.18
CA TYR A 113 15.42 4.98 9.46
C TYR A 113 15.05 6.29 8.74
N TRP A 114 15.99 7.24 8.80
CA TRP A 114 15.88 8.47 8.04
C TRP A 114 15.91 8.22 6.51
N LYS A 115 15.21 9.05 5.77
CA LYS A 115 15.14 9.00 4.32
C LYS A 115 15.42 10.38 3.74
N THR A 116 16.28 10.46 2.74
CA THR A 116 16.62 11.72 2.06
C THR A 116 15.37 12.41 1.49
N CYS A 117 14.42 11.65 0.93
CA CYS A 117 13.16 12.18 0.39
C CYS A 117 12.22 12.77 1.45
N LEU A 118 12.48 12.53 2.74
CA LEU A 118 11.76 13.10 3.88
C LEU A 118 12.59 14.17 4.61
N GLY A 119 13.56 14.80 3.94
CA GLY A 119 14.42 15.79 4.55
C GLY A 119 15.28 15.23 5.69
N MET A 120 15.82 14.03 5.52
CA MET A 120 16.64 13.30 6.52
C MET A 120 15.86 12.93 7.79
N LYS A 121 14.53 12.89 7.71
CA LYS A 121 13.66 12.39 8.78
C LYS A 121 13.22 10.96 8.52
N SER A 122 12.88 10.24 9.58
CA SER A 122 12.26 8.92 9.46
C SER A 122 10.74 9.05 9.23
N PRO A 123 10.08 8.03 8.64
CA PRO A 123 8.61 8.01 8.56
C PRO A 123 7.92 8.22 9.91
N ASN A 124 8.47 7.65 10.99
CA ASN A 124 7.92 7.83 12.34
C ASN A 124 8.01 9.27 12.82
N GLN A 125 9.11 9.97 12.52
CA GLN A 125 9.27 11.39 12.86
C GLN A 125 8.30 12.26 12.08
N MET A 126 8.16 12.02 10.77
CA MET A 126 7.17 12.73 9.94
C MET A 126 5.74 12.55 10.44
N LEU A 127 5.40 11.33 10.87
CA LEU A 127 4.09 11.04 11.42
C LEU A 127 3.86 11.75 12.76
N ALA A 128 4.87 11.79 13.62
CA ALA A 128 4.78 12.51 14.90
C ALA A 128 4.55 14.02 14.69
N GLU A 129 5.27 14.64 13.77
CA GLU A 129 5.09 16.05 13.39
C GLU A 129 3.67 16.31 12.86
N TYR A 130 3.21 15.50 11.91
CA TYR A 130 1.85 15.59 11.37
C TYR A 130 0.78 15.54 12.46
N ASN A 131 0.92 14.63 13.43
CA ASN A 131 -0.01 14.49 14.53
C ASN A 131 0.03 15.68 15.51
N CYS A 132 1.17 16.35 15.64
CA CYS A 132 1.28 17.57 16.46
C CYS A 132 0.59 18.78 15.79
N GLU A 133 0.69 18.88 14.45
CA GLU A 133 0.11 20.00 13.69
C GLU A 133 -1.41 19.88 13.52
N ASN A 134 -1.99 18.69 13.67
CA ASN A 134 -3.41 18.40 13.43
C ASN A 134 -4.17 18.02 14.72
N LYS A 135 -3.64 18.35 15.87
CA LYS A 135 -4.36 18.33 17.15
C LYS A 135 -5.01 19.69 17.40
#